data_75cb37044792e88faa148d3a6fcbdf8d
#
_entry.id   75cb37044792e88faa148d3a6fcbdf8d
#
_cell.length_a   1.000
_cell.length_b   1.000
_cell.length_c   1.000
_cell.angle_alpha   90.00
_cell.angle_beta   90.00
_cell.angle_gamma   90.00
#
_symmetry.space_group_name_H-M   'P 1'
#
loop_
_entity.id
_entity.type
_entity.pdbx_description
1 polymer ?
#
loop_
_entity_poly.entity_id
_entity_poly.type
_entity_poly.pdbx_seq_one_letter_code
_entity_poly.pdbx_strand_id
1 'polypeptide(L)'
;KQGFARVLDEDEMTAETMKKEIFALYENKEKYVVAMNQIGCGVSKFEENYINRFKRTDDYNQGIFFYIKDIKTNEIWSATDDNNCEQFTVQFMPDRNQFEKTEEEIKTKFKVTVDANEPVEIRRLEIQNKTQEEKILEVTSYFEPVLSRKEQDYAHQAFNNLFLVYGYDEENDYLTVKRKKRESHQKELYLIAKMQTNSEKIGETEYEIDRAKFTGRNNFGIPKAVQNSTPLSKKIGLTTEGIV
;
A
#
# COMPACT_ATOMS: atom_id res chain seq x y z
N LYS A 1 -9.88 20.53 9.32
CA LYS A 1 -10.94 20.21 8.35
C LYS A 1 -11.56 18.90 8.79
N GLN A 2 -12.90 18.81 8.80
CA GLN A 2 -13.63 17.60 9.14
C GLN A 2 -13.44 16.57 8.01
N GLY A 3 -12.94 15.40 8.35
CA GLY A 3 -12.99 14.24 7.46
C GLY A 3 -14.44 13.81 7.31
N PHE A 4 -14.92 13.70 6.09
CA PHE A 4 -16.25 13.17 5.81
C PHE A 4 -16.11 11.75 5.30
N ALA A 5 -16.87 10.82 5.89
CA ALA A 5 -17.18 9.58 5.21
C ALA A 5 -18.06 9.98 4.00
N ARG A 6 -17.52 9.85 2.79
CA ARG A 6 -18.24 10.12 1.56
C ARG A 6 -18.45 8.82 0.82
N VAL A 7 -19.66 8.58 0.41
CA VAL A 7 -19.97 7.56 -0.59
C VAL A 7 -19.37 8.07 -1.90
N LEU A 8 -18.50 7.31 -2.53
CA LEU A 8 -17.90 7.64 -3.82
C LEU A 8 -18.98 7.69 -4.89
N ASP A 9 -18.75 8.52 -5.92
CA ASP A 9 -19.72 8.89 -6.97
C ASP A 9 -20.42 7.68 -7.61
N GLU A 10 -21.69 7.85 -7.99
CA GLU A 10 -22.57 6.80 -8.53
C GLU A 10 -22.00 6.10 -9.78
N ASP A 11 -21.17 6.78 -10.57
CA ASP A 11 -20.52 6.22 -11.76
C ASP A 11 -19.41 5.18 -11.45
N GLU A 12 -18.94 5.10 -10.20
CA GLU A 12 -17.90 4.18 -9.78
C GLU A 12 -18.43 2.99 -8.95
N MET A 13 -19.70 3.00 -8.58
CA MET A 13 -20.30 1.99 -7.71
C MET A 13 -21.68 1.51 -8.21
N THR A 14 -21.86 0.20 -8.35
CA THR A 14 -23.19 -0.37 -8.52
C THR A 14 -23.94 -0.37 -7.18
N ALA A 15 -25.29 -0.26 -7.22
CA ALA A 15 -26.14 -0.24 -6.02
C ALA A 15 -25.93 -1.45 -5.08
N GLU A 16 -25.46 -2.56 -5.59
CA GLU A 16 -25.21 -3.80 -4.85
C GLU A 16 -23.89 -3.78 -4.09
N THR A 17 -22.86 -3.11 -4.65
CA THR A 17 -21.56 -2.92 -4.03
C THR A 17 -21.58 -1.79 -2.99
N MET A 18 -22.45 -0.78 -3.17
CA MET A 18 -22.66 0.30 -2.17
C MET A 18 -23.11 -0.23 -0.80
N LYS A 19 -23.79 -1.37 -0.77
CA LYS A 19 -24.28 -1.98 0.48
C LYS A 19 -23.21 -2.70 1.30
N LYS A 20 -22.02 -2.96 0.73
CA LYS A 20 -20.99 -3.80 1.34
C LYS A 20 -19.71 -3.09 1.73
N GLU A 21 -19.42 -1.92 1.18
CA GLU A 21 -18.14 -1.22 1.39
C GLU A 21 -18.34 0.23 1.82
N ILE A 22 -17.65 0.58 2.90
CA ILE A 22 -17.58 1.97 3.39
C ILE A 22 -16.19 2.49 3.07
N PHE A 23 -16.11 3.60 2.34
CA PHE A 23 -14.85 4.29 2.08
C PHE A 23 -14.72 5.52 2.96
N ALA A 24 -13.55 5.68 3.58
CA ALA A 24 -13.15 6.93 4.18
C ALA A 24 -12.25 7.70 3.22
N LEU A 25 -12.48 9.00 3.09
CA LEU A 25 -11.72 9.88 2.23
C LEU A 25 -11.05 10.96 3.05
N TYR A 26 -9.74 11.12 2.87
CA TYR A 26 -8.92 12.15 3.50
C TYR A 26 -8.25 12.99 2.41
N GLU A 27 -8.42 14.30 2.50
CA GLU A 27 -7.82 15.24 1.55
C GLU A 27 -7.10 16.36 2.32
N ASN A 28 -5.90 16.70 1.90
CA ASN A 28 -5.14 17.82 2.44
C ASN A 28 -5.22 19.08 1.55
N LYS A 29 -4.54 20.16 1.96
CA LYS A 29 -4.49 21.42 1.20
C LYS A 29 -3.76 21.30 -0.13
N GLU A 30 -2.79 20.38 -0.23
CA GLU A 30 -1.99 20.12 -1.44
C GLU A 30 -2.66 19.13 -2.40
N LYS A 31 -3.97 18.87 -2.19
CA LYS A 31 -4.75 17.93 -3.00
C LYS A 31 -4.20 16.49 -3.02
N TYR A 32 -3.56 16.09 -1.94
CA TYR A 32 -3.24 14.70 -1.69
C TYR A 32 -4.44 14.03 -1.05
N VAL A 33 -4.92 12.96 -1.66
CA VAL A 33 -6.16 12.27 -1.27
C VAL A 33 -5.86 10.80 -1.01
N VAL A 34 -6.38 10.27 0.08
CA VAL A 34 -6.42 8.82 0.36
C VAL A 34 -7.88 8.41 0.52
N ALA A 35 -8.35 7.49 -0.31
CA ALA A 35 -9.64 6.84 -0.18
C ALA A 35 -9.42 5.35 0.11
N MET A 36 -10.03 4.83 1.17
CA MET A 36 -9.77 3.48 1.66
C MET A 36 -11.02 2.86 2.26
N ASN A 37 -11.25 1.59 1.99
CA ASN A 37 -12.33 0.81 2.58
C ASN A 37 -11.93 0.07 3.87
N GLN A 38 -12.88 -0.68 4.45
CA GLN A 38 -12.71 -1.39 5.72
C GLN A 38 -11.70 -2.56 5.70
N ILE A 39 -11.26 -3.00 4.53
CA ILE A 39 -10.22 -4.04 4.37
C ILE A 39 -8.89 -3.48 3.86
N GLY A 40 -8.73 -2.16 3.86
CA GLY A 40 -7.49 -1.50 3.46
C GLY A 40 -7.29 -1.35 1.96
N CYS A 41 -8.25 -1.79 1.13
CA CYS A 41 -8.22 -1.53 -0.30
C CYS A 41 -8.53 -0.06 -0.58
N GLY A 42 -7.84 0.51 -1.55
CA GLY A 42 -8.08 1.90 -1.86
C GLY A 42 -7.01 2.56 -2.72
N VAL A 43 -7.13 3.85 -2.88
CA VAL A 43 -6.29 4.66 -3.75
C VAL A 43 -5.74 5.87 -3.02
N SER A 44 -4.48 6.17 -3.28
CA SER A 44 -3.84 7.44 -2.96
C SER A 44 -3.68 8.23 -4.26
N LYS A 45 -3.98 9.53 -4.20
CA LYS A 45 -3.93 10.45 -5.35
C LYS A 45 -3.21 11.73 -4.97
N PHE A 46 -2.49 12.28 -5.93
CA PHE A 46 -1.96 13.64 -5.86
C PHE A 46 -2.44 14.43 -7.08
N GLU A 47 -3.19 15.50 -6.83
CA GLU A 47 -3.95 16.21 -7.87
C GLU A 47 -4.84 15.22 -8.66
N GLU A 48 -4.64 15.07 -9.97
CA GLU A 48 -5.37 14.14 -10.83
C GLU A 48 -4.65 12.79 -11.02
N ASN A 49 -3.46 12.62 -10.43
CA ASN A 49 -2.64 11.45 -10.65
C ASN A 49 -2.81 10.42 -9.54
N TYR A 50 -3.06 9.19 -9.91
CA TYR A 50 -3.07 8.06 -8.99
C TYR A 50 -1.63 7.74 -8.56
N ILE A 51 -1.42 7.55 -7.27
CA ILE A 51 -0.14 7.10 -6.71
C ILE A 51 -0.05 5.59 -6.84
N ASN A 52 -1.06 4.88 -6.37
CA ASN A 52 -1.15 3.43 -6.50
C ASN A 52 -2.30 3.02 -7.41
N ARG A 53 -2.15 1.83 -8.00
CA ARG A 53 -3.21 1.22 -8.82
C ARG A 53 -4.39 0.85 -7.94
N PHE A 54 -5.56 1.20 -8.42
CA PHE A 54 -6.83 0.79 -7.86
C PHE A 54 -7.84 0.60 -8.99
N LYS A 55 -8.13 -0.66 -9.28
CA LYS A 55 -9.19 -1.05 -10.19
C LYS A 55 -10.16 -1.90 -9.40
N ARG A 56 -11.39 -1.46 -9.34
CA ARG A 56 -12.42 -2.23 -8.67
C ARG A 56 -12.82 -3.41 -9.54
N THR A 57 -12.48 -4.61 -9.10
CA THR A 57 -12.97 -5.86 -9.64
C THR A 57 -13.21 -6.79 -8.45
N ASP A 58 -14.21 -7.66 -8.56
CA ASP A 58 -14.56 -8.57 -7.46
C ASP A 58 -13.41 -9.55 -7.10
N ASP A 59 -12.39 -9.65 -7.96
CA ASP A 59 -11.32 -10.61 -7.84
C ASP A 59 -9.99 -10.03 -7.30
N TYR A 60 -9.89 -8.69 -7.09
CA TYR A 60 -8.63 -8.05 -6.77
C TYR A 60 -8.74 -7.05 -5.63
N ASN A 61 -8.06 -7.34 -4.56
CA ASN A 61 -7.76 -6.35 -3.54
C ASN A 61 -6.58 -5.49 -4.03
N GLN A 62 -6.83 -4.22 -4.32
CA GLN A 62 -5.79 -3.26 -4.70
C GLN A 62 -5.71 -2.13 -3.70
N GLY A 63 -4.50 -1.74 -3.37
CA GLY A 63 -4.24 -0.74 -2.35
C GLY A 63 -2.74 -0.69 -2.04
N ILE A 64 -2.41 -0.18 -0.87
CA ILE A 64 -1.08 -0.26 -0.28
C ILE A 64 -1.19 -1.14 0.94
N PHE A 65 -0.60 -2.32 0.89
CA PHE A 65 -0.72 -3.37 1.90
C PHE A 65 0.54 -3.52 2.72
N PHE A 66 0.38 -4.00 3.94
CA PHE A 66 1.46 -4.38 4.84
C PHE A 66 1.22 -5.80 5.31
N TYR A 67 2.19 -6.65 5.05
CA TYR A 67 2.23 -8.02 5.51
C TYR A 67 3.21 -8.14 6.67
N ILE A 68 2.82 -8.89 7.67
CA ILE A 68 3.64 -9.23 8.83
C ILE A 68 3.84 -10.74 8.82
N LYS A 69 5.08 -11.19 8.97
CA LYS A 69 5.43 -12.61 9.06
C LYS A 69 6.23 -12.87 10.32
N ASP A 70 5.79 -13.83 11.12
CA ASP A 70 6.62 -14.40 12.19
C ASP A 70 7.61 -15.39 11.58
N ILE A 71 8.90 -15.09 11.69
CA ILE A 71 9.96 -15.90 11.06
C ILE A 71 10.06 -17.28 11.70
N LYS A 72 9.72 -17.43 12.99
CA LYS A 72 9.80 -18.70 13.71
C LYS A 72 8.66 -19.65 13.35
N THR A 73 7.44 -19.13 13.26
CA THR A 73 6.24 -19.94 12.98
C THR A 73 5.88 -20.00 11.50
N ASN A 74 6.41 -19.09 10.68
CA ASN A 74 6.03 -18.84 9.29
C ASN A 74 4.57 -18.37 9.12
N GLU A 75 3.93 -17.93 10.16
CA GLU A 75 2.61 -17.33 10.07
C GLU A 75 2.66 -15.97 9.42
N ILE A 76 1.68 -15.69 8.58
CA ILE A 76 1.61 -14.44 7.81
C ILE A 76 0.21 -13.88 7.89
N TRP A 77 0.13 -12.59 8.18
CA TRP A 77 -1.14 -11.86 8.15
C TRP A 77 -0.98 -10.47 7.52
N SER A 78 -2.09 -9.93 7.04
CA SER A 78 -2.16 -8.54 6.58
C SER A 78 -2.51 -7.62 7.76
N ALA A 79 -1.98 -6.40 7.74
CA ALA A 79 -2.32 -5.38 8.74
C ALA A 79 -3.77 -4.87 8.62
N THR A 80 -4.43 -5.09 7.49
CA THR A 80 -5.74 -4.49 7.16
C THR A 80 -6.84 -5.48 6.79
N ASP A 81 -6.50 -6.74 6.47
CA ASP A 81 -7.47 -7.76 6.11
C ASP A 81 -7.93 -8.53 7.35
N ASP A 82 -9.21 -8.83 7.45
CA ASP A 82 -9.77 -9.59 8.56
C ASP A 82 -9.43 -11.08 8.50
N ASN A 83 -9.25 -11.66 7.30
CA ASN A 83 -8.91 -13.08 7.05
C ASN A 83 -9.52 -14.06 8.08
N ASN A 84 -10.78 -13.81 8.49
CA ASN A 84 -11.49 -14.54 9.56
C ASN A 84 -10.91 -14.33 10.99
N CYS A 85 -10.17 -13.25 11.22
CA CYS A 85 -9.71 -12.90 12.55
C CYS A 85 -10.88 -12.47 13.45
N GLU A 86 -11.12 -13.18 14.55
CA GLU A 86 -12.22 -12.88 15.48
C GLU A 86 -12.08 -11.51 16.17
N GLN A 87 -10.86 -10.97 16.26
CA GLN A 87 -10.55 -9.71 16.92
C GLN A 87 -10.05 -8.66 15.92
N PHE A 88 -10.80 -8.42 14.86
CA PHE A 88 -10.53 -7.37 13.90
C PHE A 88 -11.50 -6.19 14.06
N THR A 89 -10.95 -4.99 14.18
CA THR A 89 -11.74 -3.75 14.30
C THR A 89 -11.23 -2.68 13.35
N VAL A 90 -12.15 -1.96 12.74
CA VAL A 90 -11.84 -0.81 11.87
C VAL A 90 -12.54 0.42 12.40
N GLN A 91 -11.82 1.52 12.46
CA GLN A 91 -12.34 2.82 12.87
C GLN A 91 -11.98 3.87 11.83
N PHE A 92 -12.99 4.52 11.28
CA PHE A 92 -12.85 5.69 10.42
C PHE A 92 -13.01 6.95 11.27
N MET A 93 -11.91 7.66 11.48
CA MET A 93 -11.86 8.89 12.28
C MET A 93 -11.68 10.11 11.38
N PRO A 94 -11.96 11.32 11.85
CA PRO A 94 -11.81 12.54 11.02
C PRO A 94 -10.39 12.81 10.50
N ASP A 95 -9.38 12.27 11.16
CA ASP A 95 -7.95 12.50 10.87
C ASP A 95 -7.21 11.24 10.39
N ARG A 96 -7.80 10.06 10.52
CA ARG A 96 -7.15 8.79 10.17
C ARG A 96 -8.12 7.62 10.02
N ASN A 97 -7.68 6.61 9.29
CA ASN A 97 -8.19 5.25 9.39
C ASN A 97 -7.35 4.46 10.39
N GLN A 98 -7.99 3.61 11.18
CA GLN A 98 -7.31 2.74 12.12
C GLN A 98 -7.86 1.32 12.03
N PHE A 99 -6.96 0.37 11.90
CA PHE A 99 -7.23 -1.06 11.89
C PHE A 99 -6.54 -1.68 13.11
N GLU A 100 -7.26 -2.47 13.90
CA GLU A 100 -6.69 -3.21 15.00
C GLU A 100 -7.00 -4.69 14.84
N LYS A 101 -5.98 -5.53 15.07
CA LYS A 101 -6.05 -6.97 14.90
C LYS A 101 -5.18 -7.66 15.95
N THR A 102 -5.61 -8.84 16.39
CA THR A 102 -4.78 -9.70 17.25
C THR A 102 -4.68 -11.07 16.60
N GLU A 103 -3.48 -11.48 16.25
CA GLU A 103 -3.14 -12.81 15.74
C GLU A 103 -2.13 -13.42 16.72
N GLU A 104 -2.42 -14.62 17.24
CA GLU A 104 -1.52 -15.38 18.11
C GLU A 104 -0.82 -14.55 19.21
N GLU A 105 -1.58 -13.76 19.94
CA GLU A 105 -1.09 -12.85 20.99
C GLU A 105 -0.19 -11.71 20.48
N ILE A 106 -0.06 -11.52 19.15
CA ILE A 106 0.54 -10.32 18.57
C ILE A 106 -0.59 -9.36 18.20
N LYS A 107 -0.65 -8.24 18.89
CA LYS A 107 -1.60 -7.17 18.55
C LYS A 107 -0.95 -6.21 17.56
N THR A 108 -1.60 -5.99 16.44
CA THR A 108 -1.24 -4.97 15.46
C THR A 108 -2.25 -3.83 15.49
N LYS A 109 -1.74 -2.60 15.38
CA LYS A 109 -2.54 -1.40 15.16
C LYS A 109 -1.96 -0.64 13.99
N PHE A 110 -2.71 -0.56 12.92
CA PHE A 110 -2.31 0.10 11.67
C PHE A 110 -3.12 1.39 11.48
N LYS A 111 -2.43 2.49 11.29
CA LYS A 111 -3.03 3.82 11.12
C LYS A 111 -2.60 4.41 9.79
N VAL A 112 -3.54 5.01 9.07
CA VAL A 112 -3.30 5.73 7.82
C VAL A 112 -3.77 7.15 7.99
N THR A 113 -2.86 8.10 7.81
CA THR A 113 -3.14 9.53 7.89
C THR A 113 -2.54 10.27 6.70
N VAL A 114 -3.07 11.45 6.41
CA VAL A 114 -2.52 12.37 5.40
C VAL A 114 -2.01 13.61 6.12
N ASP A 115 -0.79 14.03 5.81
CA ASP A 115 -0.25 15.27 6.36
C ASP A 115 -1.11 16.47 5.93
N ALA A 116 -1.28 17.44 6.80
CA ALA A 116 -2.20 18.57 6.55
C ALA A 116 -1.68 19.56 5.49
N ASN A 117 -0.37 19.64 5.28
CA ASN A 117 0.26 20.67 4.48
C ASN A 117 1.08 20.11 3.32
N GLU A 118 1.64 18.91 3.48
CA GLU A 118 2.54 18.27 2.50
C GLU A 118 1.83 17.12 1.78
N PRO A 119 2.20 16.80 0.52
CA PRO A 119 1.61 15.67 -0.21
C PRO A 119 2.20 14.34 0.28
N VAL A 120 1.97 14.05 1.55
CA VAL A 120 2.52 12.90 2.27
C VAL A 120 1.41 12.13 2.97
N GLU A 121 1.39 10.82 2.79
CA GLU A 121 0.64 9.90 3.63
C GLU A 121 1.57 9.13 4.56
N ILE A 122 1.12 8.93 5.79
CA ILE A 122 1.85 8.22 6.82
C ILE A 122 1.07 6.97 7.20
N ARG A 123 1.69 5.81 7.00
CA ARG A 123 1.16 4.51 7.37
C ARG A 123 1.95 3.98 8.55
N ARG A 124 1.35 4.04 9.73
CA ARG A 124 2.00 3.68 10.99
C ARG A 124 1.50 2.32 11.47
N LEU A 125 2.40 1.35 11.52
CA LEU A 125 2.16 0.03 12.10
C LEU A 125 2.77 -0.02 13.52
N GLU A 126 1.93 -0.25 14.50
CA GLU A 126 2.31 -0.51 15.89
C GLU A 126 2.11 -1.99 16.15
N ILE A 127 3.15 -2.69 16.62
CA ILE A 127 3.11 -4.11 16.92
C ILE A 127 3.38 -4.29 18.42
N GLN A 128 2.52 -5.02 19.09
CA GLN A 128 2.67 -5.38 20.49
C GLN A 128 2.70 -6.90 20.62
N ASN A 129 3.85 -7.43 21.01
CA ASN A 129 3.99 -8.81 21.44
C ASN A 129 3.43 -8.98 22.86
N LYS A 130 2.41 -9.82 23.03
CA LYS A 130 1.81 -10.14 24.33
C LYS A 130 2.32 -11.46 24.91
N THR A 131 3.15 -12.18 24.13
CA THR A 131 3.79 -13.40 24.60
C THR A 131 4.96 -13.08 25.52
N GLN A 132 5.48 -14.10 26.22
CA GLN A 132 6.71 -13.98 27.03
C GLN A 132 7.99 -14.28 26.21
N GLU A 133 7.85 -14.66 24.93
CA GLU A 133 8.96 -15.00 24.06
C GLU A 133 9.32 -13.82 23.15
N GLU A 134 10.60 -13.71 22.84
CA GLU A 134 11.06 -12.82 21.80
C GLU A 134 10.56 -13.26 20.41
N LYS A 135 10.11 -12.31 19.62
CA LYS A 135 9.60 -12.53 18.27
C LYS A 135 10.44 -11.77 17.25
N ILE A 136 10.77 -12.43 16.16
CA ILE A 136 11.39 -11.83 14.99
C ILE A 136 10.33 -11.75 13.90
N LEU A 137 10.00 -10.54 13.52
CA LEU A 137 8.94 -10.27 12.54
C LEU A 137 9.51 -9.62 11.29
N GLU A 138 9.14 -10.15 10.13
CA GLU A 138 9.35 -9.50 8.84
C GLU A 138 8.14 -8.63 8.53
N VAL A 139 8.37 -7.38 8.16
CA VAL A 139 7.31 -6.45 7.74
C VAL A 139 7.58 -6.05 6.29
N THR A 140 6.61 -6.30 5.43
CA THR A 140 6.70 -6.03 4.00
C THR A 140 5.57 -5.12 3.56
N SER A 141 5.89 -3.98 2.93
CA SER A 141 4.91 -3.15 2.24
C SER A 141 4.80 -3.56 0.77
N TYR A 142 3.62 -3.37 0.18
CA TYR A 142 3.39 -3.68 -1.22
C TYR A 142 2.33 -2.78 -1.85
N PHE A 143 2.62 -2.22 -3.02
CA PHE A 143 1.65 -1.59 -3.90
C PHE A 143 2.16 -1.47 -5.34
N GLU A 144 1.27 -1.19 -6.28
CA GLU A 144 1.58 -0.98 -7.68
C GLU A 144 1.50 0.52 -8.01
N PRO A 145 2.63 1.24 -8.22
CA PRO A 145 2.62 2.66 -8.52
C PRO A 145 2.09 2.93 -9.94
N VAL A 146 1.43 4.06 -10.10
CA VAL A 146 0.81 4.49 -11.37
C VAL A 146 1.36 5.82 -11.84
N LEU A 147 1.38 6.83 -10.98
CA LEU A 147 1.85 8.20 -11.24
C LEU A 147 1.24 8.83 -12.51
N SER A 148 -0.03 8.54 -12.80
CA SER A 148 -0.77 9.08 -13.94
C SER A 148 -2.25 9.16 -13.64
N ARG A 149 -3.00 9.78 -14.55
CA ARG A 149 -4.46 9.76 -14.50
C ARG A 149 -4.99 8.33 -14.64
N LYS A 150 -6.11 8.05 -13.99
CA LYS A 150 -6.83 6.77 -14.01
C LYS A 150 -7.01 6.22 -15.43
N GLU A 151 -7.51 7.05 -16.33
CA GLU A 151 -7.85 6.66 -17.70
C GLU A 151 -6.63 6.16 -18.48
N GLN A 152 -5.47 6.75 -18.22
CA GLN A 152 -4.22 6.35 -18.87
C GLN A 152 -3.74 4.97 -18.40
N ASP A 153 -3.88 4.68 -17.12
CA ASP A 153 -3.52 3.37 -16.58
C ASP A 153 -4.54 2.30 -17.00
N TYR A 154 -5.84 2.60 -16.96
CA TYR A 154 -6.89 1.67 -17.34
C TYR A 154 -6.86 1.28 -18.82
N ALA A 155 -6.50 2.22 -19.69
CA ALA A 155 -6.41 1.94 -21.11
C ALA A 155 -5.30 0.93 -21.43
N HIS A 156 -4.12 1.07 -20.81
CA HIS A 156 -2.95 0.21 -21.09
C HIS A 156 -1.98 0.16 -19.91
N GLN A 157 -2.22 -0.68 -18.93
CA GLN A 157 -1.39 -0.80 -17.71
C GLN A 157 0.09 -1.08 -18.01
N ALA A 158 0.37 -2.10 -18.83
CA ALA A 158 1.74 -2.45 -19.19
C ALA A 158 2.47 -1.29 -19.90
N PHE A 159 1.76 -0.56 -20.76
CA PHE A 159 2.31 0.62 -21.43
C PHE A 159 2.58 1.75 -20.42
N ASN A 160 1.71 1.95 -19.44
CA ASN A 160 1.91 2.94 -18.38
C ASN A 160 3.19 2.66 -17.59
N ASN A 161 3.47 1.40 -17.27
CA ASN A 161 4.64 0.99 -16.51
C ASN A 161 5.98 1.30 -17.24
N LEU A 162 6.01 1.36 -18.57
CA LEU A 162 7.22 1.70 -19.33
C LEU A 162 7.73 3.14 -19.07
N PHE A 163 6.88 3.99 -18.52
CA PHE A 163 7.25 5.36 -18.15
C PHE A 163 7.71 5.49 -16.70
N LEU A 164 7.64 4.43 -15.91
CA LEU A 164 8.08 4.44 -14.52
C LEU A 164 9.52 3.97 -14.44
N VAL A 165 10.35 4.73 -13.73
CA VAL A 165 11.74 4.41 -13.46
C VAL A 165 11.92 4.29 -11.95
N TYR A 166 12.40 3.16 -11.51
CA TYR A 166 12.63 2.84 -10.10
C TYR A 166 14.07 3.10 -9.73
N GLY A 167 14.28 3.73 -8.59
CA GLY A 167 15.59 3.97 -7.99
C GLY A 167 15.57 3.62 -6.51
N TYR A 168 16.75 3.49 -5.92
CA TYR A 168 16.93 3.32 -4.49
C TYR A 168 18.04 4.24 -4.01
N ASP A 169 17.77 4.97 -2.94
CA ASP A 169 18.75 5.81 -2.25
C ASP A 169 19.32 5.03 -1.08
N GLU A 170 20.56 4.57 -1.21
CA GLU A 170 21.23 3.73 -0.21
C GLU A 170 21.56 4.52 1.06
N GLU A 171 21.86 5.81 0.95
CA GLU A 171 22.22 6.65 2.09
C GLU A 171 21.02 6.90 3.00
N ASN A 172 19.85 7.12 2.39
CA ASN A 172 18.65 7.50 3.12
C ASN A 172 17.63 6.36 3.26
N ASP A 173 17.91 5.17 2.70
CA ASP A 173 17.11 3.95 2.78
C ASP A 173 15.65 4.17 2.32
N TYR A 174 15.47 4.58 1.03
CA TYR A 174 14.14 4.72 0.43
C TYR A 174 14.13 4.38 -1.07
N LEU A 175 12.98 3.88 -1.52
CA LEU A 175 12.69 3.68 -2.94
C LEU A 175 12.15 4.97 -3.56
N THR A 176 12.52 5.20 -4.81
CA THR A 176 11.96 6.25 -5.65
C THR A 176 11.27 5.67 -6.86
N VAL A 177 10.18 6.28 -7.27
CA VAL A 177 9.56 6.02 -8.57
C VAL A 177 9.40 7.35 -9.28
N LYS A 178 10.03 7.48 -10.44
CA LYS A 178 9.92 8.66 -11.28
C LYS A 178 9.11 8.33 -12.51
N ARG A 179 8.13 9.19 -12.86
CA ARG A 179 7.45 9.10 -14.14
C ARG A 179 8.15 9.96 -15.18
N LYS A 180 8.59 9.34 -16.28
CA LYS A 180 9.11 10.05 -17.46
C LYS A 180 8.00 10.88 -18.11
N LYS A 181 8.33 12.10 -18.52
CA LYS A 181 7.43 12.93 -19.33
C LYS A 181 7.18 12.28 -20.69
N ARG A 182 5.94 12.28 -21.12
CA ARG A 182 5.58 11.91 -22.50
C ARG A 182 5.60 13.12 -23.42
N GLU A 183 5.33 14.30 -22.87
CA GLU A 183 5.26 15.56 -23.57
C GLU A 183 5.98 16.66 -22.79
N SER A 184 6.52 17.65 -23.47
CA SER A 184 7.36 18.70 -22.87
C SER A 184 6.65 19.54 -21.81
N HIS A 185 5.34 19.71 -21.93
CA HIS A 185 4.53 20.49 -20.99
C HIS A 185 4.12 19.72 -19.72
N GLN A 186 4.30 18.40 -19.67
CA GLN A 186 3.97 17.62 -18.50
C GLN A 186 4.93 17.90 -17.35
N LYS A 187 4.41 17.92 -16.11
CA LYS A 187 5.23 17.93 -14.90
C LYS A 187 5.88 16.57 -14.68
N GLU A 188 7.08 16.56 -14.17
CA GLU A 188 7.67 15.33 -13.65
C GLU A 188 7.02 14.97 -12.32
N LEU A 189 6.67 13.71 -12.16
CA LEU A 189 6.12 13.19 -10.93
C LEU A 189 7.14 12.24 -10.29
N TYR A 190 7.30 12.40 -8.99
CA TYR A 190 8.16 11.57 -8.15
C TYR A 190 7.35 11.03 -7.00
N LEU A 191 7.57 9.77 -6.69
CA LEU A 191 7.11 9.11 -5.49
C LEU A 191 8.33 8.68 -4.70
N ILE A 192 8.30 8.91 -3.40
CA ILE A 192 9.28 8.39 -2.44
C ILE A 192 8.52 7.47 -1.48
N ALA A 193 9.00 6.24 -1.36
CA ALA A 193 8.50 5.26 -0.41
C ALA A 193 9.60 4.88 0.57
N LYS A 194 9.39 5.16 1.87
CA LYS A 194 10.34 4.89 2.93
C LYS A 194 9.68 4.14 4.06
N MET A 195 10.34 3.08 4.53
CA MET A 195 9.96 2.38 5.75
C MET A 195 10.99 2.66 6.84
N GLN A 196 10.50 2.93 8.05
CA GLN A 196 11.35 3.15 9.23
C GLN A 196 10.80 2.38 10.42
N THR A 197 11.68 1.91 11.29
CA THR A 197 11.31 1.26 12.54
C THR A 197 12.05 1.89 13.72
N ASN A 198 11.41 1.88 14.89
CA ASN A 198 12.03 2.22 16.16
C ASN A 198 12.50 0.97 16.93
N SER A 199 12.25 -0.23 16.39
CA SER A 199 12.74 -1.49 16.93
C SER A 199 14.12 -1.81 16.33
N GLU A 200 14.84 -2.74 16.96
CA GLU A 200 16.08 -3.27 16.41
C GLU A 200 15.81 -3.87 15.02
N LYS A 201 16.61 -3.42 14.05
CA LYS A 201 16.56 -3.92 12.66
C LYS A 201 17.58 -5.02 12.50
N ILE A 202 17.12 -6.20 12.12
CA ILE A 202 17.95 -7.36 11.81
C ILE A 202 18.13 -7.43 10.30
N GLY A 203 19.38 -7.30 9.84
CA GLY A 203 19.71 -7.32 8.42
C GLY A 203 19.47 -6.00 7.70
N GLU A 204 19.52 -6.06 6.38
CA GLU A 204 19.37 -4.91 5.49
C GLU A 204 17.92 -4.80 4.98
N THR A 205 17.54 -3.60 4.51
CA THR A 205 16.30 -3.44 3.75
C THR A 205 16.41 -4.17 2.42
N GLU A 206 15.40 -4.95 2.09
CA GLU A 206 15.28 -5.61 0.80
C GLU A 206 14.13 -4.99 -0.01
N TYR A 207 14.26 -5.00 -1.32
CA TYR A 207 13.22 -4.50 -2.22
C TYR A 207 13.17 -5.28 -3.54
N GLU A 208 11.98 -5.32 -4.14
CA GLU A 208 11.72 -5.87 -5.46
C GLU A 208 10.84 -4.90 -6.24
N ILE A 209 11.14 -4.69 -7.51
CA ILE A 209 10.35 -3.82 -8.39
C ILE A 209 9.54 -4.60 -9.44
N ASP A 210 9.71 -5.90 -9.51
CA ASP A 210 9.06 -6.78 -10.49
C ASP A 210 7.93 -7.57 -9.81
N ARG A 211 6.70 -7.25 -10.20
CA ARG A 211 5.49 -7.88 -9.65
C ARG A 211 5.50 -9.41 -9.80
N ALA A 212 5.89 -9.92 -10.96
CA ALA A 212 5.85 -11.35 -11.21
C ALA A 212 6.80 -12.13 -10.28
N LYS A 213 7.93 -11.53 -9.90
CA LYS A 213 8.86 -12.12 -8.93
C LYS A 213 8.33 -12.03 -7.52
N PHE A 214 7.73 -10.91 -7.16
CA PHE A 214 7.24 -10.68 -5.81
C PHE A 214 5.94 -11.42 -5.53
N THR A 215 4.88 -11.16 -6.30
CA THR A 215 3.57 -11.77 -6.06
C THR A 215 3.49 -13.21 -6.55
N GLY A 216 4.24 -13.55 -7.60
CA GLY A 216 4.09 -14.79 -8.36
C GLY A 216 3.00 -14.67 -9.43
N ARG A 217 3.11 -15.50 -10.48
CA ARG A 217 2.12 -15.53 -11.56
C ARG A 217 0.77 -16.05 -11.06
N ASN A 218 -0.31 -15.38 -11.46
CA ASN A 218 -1.69 -15.76 -11.11
C ASN A 218 -1.96 -15.87 -9.59
N ASN A 219 -1.19 -15.14 -8.78
CA ASN A 219 -1.42 -15.05 -7.34
C ASN A 219 -2.08 -13.72 -6.99
N PHE A 220 -3.23 -13.77 -6.32
CA PHE A 220 -4.03 -12.63 -5.92
C PHE A 220 -4.16 -12.49 -4.40
N GLY A 221 -3.54 -13.40 -3.66
CA GLY A 221 -3.46 -13.37 -2.21
C GLY A 221 -2.11 -12.84 -1.70
N ILE A 222 -1.68 -13.37 -0.58
CA ILE A 222 -0.36 -13.04 0.00
C ILE A 222 0.74 -13.29 -1.03
N PRO A 223 1.65 -12.33 -1.26
CA PRO A 223 2.72 -12.48 -2.23
C PRO A 223 3.61 -13.70 -1.95
N LYS A 224 4.00 -14.43 -3.01
CA LYS A 224 4.82 -15.63 -2.85
C LYS A 224 6.19 -15.35 -2.25
N ALA A 225 6.75 -14.19 -2.51
CA ALA A 225 8.02 -13.78 -1.89
C ALA A 225 7.89 -13.72 -0.36
N VAL A 226 6.79 -13.19 0.16
CA VAL A 226 6.49 -13.14 1.59
C VAL A 226 6.25 -14.56 2.13
N GLN A 227 5.44 -15.38 1.42
CA GLN A 227 5.15 -16.76 1.85
C GLN A 227 6.44 -17.59 2.01
N ASN A 228 7.34 -17.50 1.04
CA ASN A 228 8.52 -18.34 0.95
C ASN A 228 9.78 -17.69 1.55
N SER A 229 9.72 -16.51 2.13
CA SER A 229 10.88 -15.71 2.53
C SER A 229 11.93 -15.64 1.42
N THR A 230 11.47 -15.39 0.20
CA THR A 230 12.35 -15.33 -0.97
C THR A 230 13.15 -14.04 -0.93
N PRO A 231 14.49 -14.09 -0.95
CA PRO A 231 15.30 -12.88 -1.01
C PRO A 231 14.91 -12.00 -2.19
N LEU A 232 14.71 -10.72 -1.94
CA LEU A 232 14.34 -9.76 -2.97
C LEU A 232 15.56 -9.36 -3.80
N SER A 233 15.35 -9.06 -5.08
CA SER A 233 16.46 -8.94 -6.05
C SER A 233 17.30 -7.68 -5.87
N LYS A 234 16.81 -6.67 -5.16
CA LYS A 234 17.43 -5.34 -5.01
C LYS A 234 17.78 -4.67 -6.36
N LYS A 235 17.04 -5.02 -7.42
CA LYS A 235 17.21 -4.42 -8.74
C LYS A 235 16.38 -3.15 -8.85
N ILE A 236 16.92 -2.20 -9.61
CA ILE A 236 16.29 -0.92 -9.93
C ILE A 236 16.20 -0.73 -11.44
N GLY A 237 15.55 0.31 -11.89
CA GLY A 237 15.48 0.69 -13.31
C GLY A 237 14.07 0.60 -13.89
N LEU A 238 13.90 -0.17 -14.95
CA LEU A 238 12.64 -0.31 -15.69
C LEU A 238 12.09 -1.73 -15.54
N THR A 239 10.78 -1.82 -15.43
CA THR A 239 10.05 -3.08 -15.47
C THR A 239 8.70 -2.89 -16.16
N THR A 240 8.16 -3.96 -16.75
CA THR A 240 6.83 -3.95 -17.38
C THR A 240 5.71 -4.15 -16.38
N GLU A 241 6.02 -4.66 -15.20
CA GLU A 241 5.07 -4.91 -14.10
C GLU A 241 5.66 -4.34 -12.80
N GLY A 242 5.54 -3.02 -12.58
CA GLY A 242 6.20 -2.33 -11.49
C GLY A 242 5.45 -2.39 -10.15
N ILE A 243 6.22 -2.56 -9.08
CA ILE A 243 5.75 -2.52 -7.68
C ILE A 243 6.70 -1.74 -6.78
N VAL A 244 6.24 -1.43 -5.56
CA VAL A 244 7.01 -0.89 -4.44
C VAL A 244 6.61 -1.59 -3.14
#